data_71d405f79187d4e1f6d33bf43d07e38e
#
_entry.id   71d405f79187d4e1f6d33bf43d07e38e
#
_cell.length_a   1.000
_cell.length_b   1.000
_cell.length_c   1.000
_cell.angle_alpha   90.00
_cell.angle_beta   90.00
_cell.angle_gamma   90.00
#
_symmetry.space_group_name_H-M   'P 1'
#
loop_
_entity.id
_entity.type
_entity.pdbx_description
1 polymer ?
#
loop_
_entity_poly.entity_id
_entity_poly.type
_entity_poly.pdbx_seq_one_letter_code
_entity_poly.pdbx_strand_id
1 'polypeptide(L)'
;MNFIKQTRNITGLLCFFLFVGVAQADEDLWKSGSNLYIRLTDQDESKKEATPPNQHPVQLNPDQITNALEGIEAWSGGGFFKKKKLKNLFSLQQSRLLGQYISTGLSKARPDQDIVFVLARSEKKYLVIQNTGYTGGRVFYLDGKLHLIIGDYDNEGDRFKETAHKSHGVTDVKQYFKHGRRAKPSGFKGSVVARAGVNPHVDGGKTRQDWVEIDLEQAASVYLAEKAEQTPQETVTNEAVQAEAARLARERREMRLELAKMRKEMKSSSGGNSAQTIEQRLITLQELRDKELISAKEYQQKREQILGEI
;
A
#
# COMPACT_ATOMS: atom_id res chain seq x y z
N MET A 1 -56.41 -52.68 42.27
CA MET A 1 -56.06 -52.07 40.96
C MET A 1 -55.15 -50.88 41.23
N ASN A 2 -53.82 -51.11 41.25
CA ASN A 2 -52.84 -50.06 41.60
C ASN A 2 -52.16 -49.57 40.31
N PHE A 3 -52.38 -48.26 39.95
CA PHE A 3 -51.68 -47.61 38.87
C PHE A 3 -50.39 -47.04 39.42
N ILE A 4 -49.26 -47.59 39.02
CA ILE A 4 -47.92 -47.01 39.27
C ILE A 4 -47.67 -45.95 38.25
N LYS A 5 -47.52 -44.66 38.70
CA LYS A 5 -47.05 -43.53 37.87
C LYS A 5 -45.52 -43.59 37.82
N GLN A 6 -45.00 -43.92 36.66
CA GLN A 6 -43.59 -43.89 36.35
C GLN A 6 -43.20 -42.43 35.91
N THR A 7 -42.52 -41.69 36.78
CA THR A 7 -41.92 -40.36 36.46
C THR A 7 -40.57 -40.59 35.82
N ARG A 8 -40.44 -40.24 34.54
CA ARG A 8 -39.16 -40.22 33.83
C ARG A 8 -38.48 -38.90 34.12
N ASN A 9 -37.41 -38.92 34.91
CA ASN A 9 -36.49 -37.82 35.07
C ASN A 9 -35.61 -37.68 33.81
N ILE A 10 -35.81 -36.63 33.03
CA ILE A 10 -34.90 -36.22 31.94
C ILE A 10 -33.91 -35.25 32.54
N THR A 11 -32.75 -35.73 32.92
CA THR A 11 -31.61 -34.90 33.32
C THR A 11 -30.95 -34.37 32.04
N GLY A 12 -31.35 -33.16 31.63
CA GLY A 12 -30.70 -32.47 30.52
C GLY A 12 -29.29 -31.99 30.94
N LEU A 13 -28.27 -32.65 30.42
CA LEU A 13 -26.89 -32.24 30.57
C LEU A 13 -26.66 -30.99 29.72
N LEU A 14 -26.71 -29.81 30.34
CA LEU A 14 -26.39 -28.54 29.70
C LEU A 14 -24.87 -28.39 29.60
N CYS A 15 -24.28 -28.82 28.46
CA CYS A 15 -22.87 -28.56 28.17
C CYS A 15 -22.66 -27.05 27.93
N PHE A 16 -22.21 -26.40 28.97
CA PHE A 16 -21.72 -25.01 28.88
C PHE A 16 -20.35 -25.04 28.20
N PHE A 17 -20.30 -24.82 26.88
CA PHE A 17 -19.04 -24.54 26.18
C PHE A 17 -18.52 -23.18 26.63
N LEU A 18 -17.62 -23.18 27.60
CA LEU A 18 -16.77 -22.02 27.89
C LEU A 18 -15.86 -21.81 26.67
N PHE A 19 -16.26 -20.90 25.79
CA PHE A 19 -15.35 -20.32 24.81
C PHE A 19 -14.31 -19.49 25.58
N VAL A 20 -13.19 -20.12 25.94
CA VAL A 20 -12.00 -19.40 26.35
C VAL A 20 -11.48 -18.75 25.08
N GLY A 21 -11.79 -17.45 24.92
CA GLY A 21 -11.22 -16.64 23.84
C GLY A 21 -9.71 -16.55 24.07
N VAL A 22 -8.96 -17.38 23.36
CA VAL A 22 -7.52 -17.21 23.26
C VAL A 22 -7.32 -15.95 22.43
N ALA A 23 -6.82 -14.88 23.06
CA ALA A 23 -6.37 -13.70 22.35
C ALA A 23 -5.34 -14.15 21.30
N GLN A 24 -5.74 -14.16 20.05
CA GLN A 24 -4.86 -14.56 18.96
C GLN A 24 -4.00 -13.36 18.58
N ALA A 25 -2.69 -13.59 18.51
CA ALA A 25 -1.77 -12.56 18.08
C ALA A 25 -2.13 -12.04 16.69
N ASP A 26 -1.83 -10.75 16.42
CA ASP A 26 -1.97 -10.14 15.10
C ASP A 26 -1.33 -11.03 14.03
N GLU A 27 -2.04 -11.30 12.93
CA GLU A 27 -1.54 -12.08 11.80
C GLU A 27 -1.14 -11.15 10.66
N ASP A 28 0.16 -11.06 10.35
CA ASP A 28 0.65 -10.29 9.22
C ASP A 28 0.24 -10.96 7.90
N LEU A 29 -0.60 -10.29 7.12
CA LEU A 29 -0.95 -10.68 5.75
C LEU A 29 0.13 -10.25 4.77
N TRP A 30 0.69 -9.08 5.04
CA TRP A 30 1.83 -8.50 4.31
C TRP A 30 2.64 -7.62 5.24
N LYS A 31 3.97 -7.63 5.05
CA LYS A 31 4.88 -6.80 5.83
C LYS A 31 6.11 -6.41 5.01
N SER A 32 6.58 -5.18 5.23
CA SER A 32 7.84 -4.68 4.67
C SER A 32 8.53 -3.78 5.71
N GLY A 33 9.63 -4.27 6.25
CA GLY A 33 10.28 -3.63 7.40
C GLY A 33 9.43 -3.68 8.65
N SER A 34 9.71 -2.80 9.62
CA SER A 34 9.00 -2.76 10.90
C SER A 34 7.74 -1.88 10.90
N ASN A 35 7.59 -0.99 9.91
CA ASN A 35 6.57 0.05 9.91
C ASN A 35 5.46 -0.13 8.87
N LEU A 36 5.67 -0.96 7.84
CA LEU A 36 4.70 -1.17 6.77
C LEU A 36 4.11 -2.57 6.90
N TYR A 37 2.79 -2.63 6.98
CA TYR A 37 2.08 -3.89 7.13
C TYR A 37 0.61 -3.82 6.75
N ILE A 38 0.03 -4.96 6.47
CA ILE A 38 -1.40 -5.24 6.43
C ILE A 38 -1.59 -6.50 7.26
N ARG A 39 -2.46 -6.47 8.27
CA ARG A 39 -2.64 -7.58 9.21
C ARG A 39 -4.06 -7.72 9.69
N LEU A 40 -4.42 -8.95 10.07
CA LEU A 40 -5.60 -9.22 10.87
C LEU A 40 -5.32 -8.88 12.33
N THR A 41 -6.28 -8.25 12.99
CA THR A 41 -6.24 -7.91 14.42
C THR A 41 -7.66 -8.00 14.99
N ASP A 42 -7.78 -8.10 16.27
CA ASP A 42 -9.09 -8.07 16.91
C ASP A 42 -9.79 -6.73 16.69
N GLN A 43 -11.13 -6.73 16.70
CA GLN A 43 -11.93 -5.51 16.64
C GLN A 43 -11.52 -4.53 17.73
N ASP A 44 -11.67 -3.23 17.44
CA ASP A 44 -11.58 -2.22 18.48
C ASP A 44 -12.87 -2.21 19.29
N GLU A 45 -12.82 -2.75 20.47
CA GLU A 45 -13.97 -2.76 21.38
C GLU A 45 -14.32 -1.35 21.87
N SER A 46 -15.60 -1.03 21.86
CA SER A 46 -16.11 0.11 22.58
C SER A 46 -16.30 -0.25 24.06
N LYS A 47 -15.76 0.54 24.96
CA LYS A 47 -15.98 0.34 26.40
C LYS A 47 -17.42 0.58 26.84
N LYS A 48 -18.25 1.15 25.97
CA LYS A 48 -19.62 1.59 26.30
C LYS A 48 -20.70 0.72 25.69
N GLU A 49 -20.47 0.16 24.52
CA GLU A 49 -21.42 -0.64 23.76
C GLU A 49 -20.71 -1.80 23.12
N ALA A 50 -21.37 -2.97 23.07
CA ALA A 50 -20.85 -4.11 22.36
C ALA A 50 -20.70 -3.76 20.87
N THR A 51 -19.50 -3.96 20.32
CA THR A 51 -19.25 -3.80 18.88
C THR A 51 -19.97 -4.93 18.15
N PRO A 52 -20.82 -4.65 17.16
CA PRO A 52 -21.48 -5.70 16.39
C PRO A 52 -20.44 -6.55 15.64
N PRO A 53 -20.67 -7.86 15.48
CA PRO A 53 -19.80 -8.72 14.73
C PRO A 53 -19.77 -8.30 13.27
N ASN A 54 -18.62 -8.37 12.63
CA ASN A 54 -18.49 -8.16 11.21
C ASN A 54 -19.12 -9.30 10.40
N GLN A 55 -19.40 -9.05 9.13
CA GLN A 55 -19.87 -10.06 8.19
C GLN A 55 -18.68 -10.81 7.54
N HIS A 56 -17.81 -11.35 8.38
CA HIS A 56 -16.65 -12.17 7.99
C HIS A 56 -16.91 -13.65 8.34
N PRO A 57 -16.32 -14.60 7.60
CA PRO A 57 -15.55 -14.43 6.37
C PRO A 57 -16.42 -14.05 5.16
N VAL A 58 -15.84 -13.28 4.23
CA VAL A 58 -16.49 -12.85 2.98
C VAL A 58 -15.53 -12.92 1.80
N GLN A 59 -16.02 -13.38 0.65
CA GLN A 59 -15.24 -13.43 -0.60
C GLN A 59 -15.52 -12.17 -1.40
N LEU A 60 -14.51 -11.34 -1.58
CA LEU A 60 -14.59 -10.09 -2.34
C LEU A 60 -13.58 -10.12 -3.49
N ASN A 61 -13.98 -9.53 -4.62
CA ASN A 61 -13.10 -9.44 -5.78
C ASN A 61 -11.99 -8.39 -5.52
N PRO A 62 -10.70 -8.76 -5.59
CA PRO A 62 -9.59 -7.86 -5.35
C PRO A 62 -9.53 -6.68 -6.34
N ASP A 63 -9.95 -6.87 -7.60
CA ASP A 63 -9.97 -5.80 -8.60
C ASP A 63 -11.08 -4.79 -8.31
N GLN A 64 -12.25 -5.22 -7.82
CA GLN A 64 -13.30 -4.31 -7.37
C GLN A 64 -12.82 -3.46 -6.18
N ILE A 65 -12.17 -4.06 -5.19
CA ILE A 65 -11.59 -3.33 -4.06
C ILE A 65 -10.55 -2.33 -4.57
N THR A 66 -9.66 -2.75 -5.45
CA THR A 66 -8.62 -1.89 -6.04
C THR A 66 -9.23 -0.68 -6.72
N ASN A 67 -10.19 -0.90 -7.63
CA ASN A 67 -10.83 0.17 -8.40
C ASN A 67 -11.64 1.12 -7.50
N ALA A 68 -12.36 0.58 -6.52
CA ALA A 68 -13.08 1.40 -5.56
C ALA A 68 -12.13 2.29 -4.75
N LEU A 69 -10.99 1.75 -4.27
CA LEU A 69 -10.01 2.51 -3.50
C LEU A 69 -9.26 3.56 -4.33
N GLU A 70 -8.98 3.28 -5.61
CA GLU A 70 -8.39 4.25 -6.54
C GLU A 70 -9.29 5.47 -6.76
N GLY A 71 -10.61 5.25 -6.77
CA GLY A 71 -11.60 6.30 -6.95
C GLY A 71 -11.83 7.17 -5.70
N ILE A 72 -11.26 6.85 -4.54
CA ILE A 72 -11.49 7.65 -3.33
C ILE A 72 -10.59 8.88 -3.32
N GLU A 73 -11.22 10.04 -3.29
CA GLU A 73 -10.56 11.32 -3.16
C GLU A 73 -10.80 11.95 -1.79
N ALA A 74 -9.83 12.70 -1.30
CA ALA A 74 -9.95 13.43 -0.05
C ALA A 74 -9.35 14.83 -0.18
N TRP A 75 -10.03 15.81 0.41
CA TRP A 75 -9.43 17.10 0.67
C TRP A 75 -8.43 16.96 1.80
N SER A 76 -7.20 17.34 1.56
CA SER A 76 -6.13 17.28 2.55
C SER A 76 -5.33 18.57 2.59
N GLY A 77 -4.60 18.75 3.68
CA GLY A 77 -3.88 19.98 3.94
C GLY A 77 -4.84 21.08 4.39
N GLY A 78 -4.33 22.25 4.54
CA GLY A 78 -5.05 23.39 5.09
C GLY A 78 -4.38 23.83 6.38
N GLY A 79 -4.14 25.12 6.48
CA GLY A 79 -3.57 25.81 7.60
C GLY A 79 -3.73 27.28 7.29
N PHE A 80 -3.31 28.16 8.19
CA PHE A 80 -3.57 29.58 8.09
C PHE A 80 -3.17 30.20 6.73
N PHE A 81 -2.23 29.54 5.98
CA PHE A 81 -1.76 30.02 4.66
C PHE A 81 -1.74 28.92 3.56
N LYS A 82 -2.24 27.69 3.83
CA LYS A 82 -2.23 26.60 2.84
C LYS A 82 -3.64 26.27 2.39
N LYS A 83 -3.89 26.33 1.06
CA LYS A 83 -5.15 25.87 0.47
C LYS A 83 -5.28 24.36 0.62
N LYS A 84 -6.50 23.88 0.91
CA LYS A 84 -6.82 22.45 0.81
C LYS A 84 -6.59 21.98 -0.63
N LYS A 85 -6.04 20.78 -0.78
CA LYS A 85 -5.84 20.14 -2.08
C LYS A 85 -6.65 18.86 -2.14
N LEU A 86 -7.31 18.63 -3.26
CA LEU A 86 -7.95 17.37 -3.57
C LEU A 86 -6.88 16.39 -4.06
N LYS A 87 -6.85 15.21 -3.50
CA LYS A 87 -5.91 14.15 -3.86
C LYS A 87 -6.58 12.79 -3.68
N ASN A 88 -6.18 11.82 -4.48
CA ASN A 88 -6.54 10.43 -4.23
C ASN A 88 -6.02 10.00 -2.85
N LEU A 89 -6.88 9.35 -2.08
CA LEU A 89 -6.55 8.85 -0.74
C LEU A 89 -5.39 7.85 -0.79
N PHE A 90 -5.39 6.99 -1.80
CA PHE A 90 -4.36 6.00 -2.06
C PHE A 90 -3.69 6.23 -3.41
N SER A 91 -2.43 5.84 -3.55
CA SER A 91 -1.79 5.70 -4.86
C SER A 91 -2.24 4.40 -5.52
N LEU A 92 -2.09 4.28 -6.84
CA LEU A 92 -2.36 3.05 -7.59
C LEU A 92 -1.69 1.81 -6.97
N GLN A 93 -0.43 1.93 -6.56
CA GLN A 93 0.30 0.83 -5.92
C GLN A 93 -0.29 0.45 -4.57
N GLN A 94 -0.70 1.44 -3.76
CA GLN A 94 -1.34 1.20 -2.47
C GLN A 94 -2.72 0.56 -2.65
N SER A 95 -3.52 1.02 -3.61
CA SER A 95 -4.84 0.44 -3.90
C SER A 95 -4.73 -1.02 -4.34
N ARG A 96 -3.79 -1.36 -5.22
CA ARG A 96 -3.54 -2.74 -5.64
C ARG A 96 -3.10 -3.64 -4.49
N LEU A 97 -2.18 -3.15 -3.67
CA LEU A 97 -1.72 -3.89 -2.49
C LEU A 97 -2.87 -4.14 -1.52
N LEU A 98 -3.64 -3.10 -1.21
CA LEU A 98 -4.82 -3.20 -0.34
C LEU A 98 -5.87 -4.13 -0.95
N GLY A 99 -6.19 -4.02 -2.24
CA GLY A 99 -7.17 -4.86 -2.92
C GLY A 99 -6.86 -6.34 -2.76
N GLN A 100 -5.62 -6.72 -3.00
CA GLN A 100 -5.15 -8.10 -2.86
C GLN A 100 -5.24 -8.61 -1.42
N TYR A 101 -4.70 -7.87 -0.46
CA TYR A 101 -4.58 -8.36 0.91
C TYR A 101 -5.85 -8.16 1.73
N ILE A 102 -6.71 -7.18 1.41
CA ILE A 102 -8.05 -7.07 2.00
C ILE A 102 -8.91 -8.26 1.54
N SER A 103 -8.95 -8.57 0.25
CA SER A 103 -9.70 -9.74 -0.27
C SER A 103 -9.24 -11.03 0.43
N THR A 104 -7.93 -11.28 0.45
CA THR A 104 -7.36 -12.47 1.11
C THR A 104 -7.63 -12.49 2.61
N GLY A 105 -7.50 -11.36 3.30
CA GLY A 105 -7.71 -11.28 4.75
C GLY A 105 -9.17 -11.48 5.12
N LEU A 106 -10.10 -10.79 4.44
CA LEU A 106 -11.53 -10.90 4.74
C LEU A 106 -12.11 -12.27 4.41
N SER A 107 -11.49 -13.03 3.49
CA SER A 107 -11.92 -14.42 3.19
C SER A 107 -11.66 -15.42 4.31
N LYS A 108 -10.80 -15.07 5.26
CA LYS A 108 -10.44 -15.92 6.41
C LYS A 108 -10.61 -15.25 7.77
N ALA A 109 -10.92 -13.96 7.80
CA ALA A 109 -11.14 -13.23 9.04
C ALA A 109 -12.33 -13.80 9.82
N ARG A 110 -12.22 -13.79 11.14
CA ARG A 110 -13.35 -14.08 12.04
C ARG A 110 -14.26 -12.84 12.14
N PRO A 111 -15.53 -13.02 12.58
CA PRO A 111 -16.45 -11.90 12.79
C PRO A 111 -15.97 -10.85 13.80
N ASP A 112 -15.07 -11.24 14.71
CA ASP A 112 -14.46 -10.37 15.73
C ASP A 112 -13.10 -9.80 15.32
N GLN A 113 -12.73 -9.89 14.04
CA GLN A 113 -11.46 -9.37 13.51
C GLN A 113 -11.67 -8.27 12.49
N ASP A 114 -10.69 -7.38 12.42
CA ASP A 114 -10.55 -6.35 11.39
C ASP A 114 -9.20 -6.50 10.67
N ILE A 115 -9.07 -5.85 9.53
CA ILE A 115 -7.78 -5.65 8.90
C ILE A 115 -7.29 -4.26 9.26
N VAL A 116 -6.05 -4.15 9.77
CA VAL A 116 -5.36 -2.86 9.93
C VAL A 116 -4.17 -2.80 9.00
N PHE A 117 -3.85 -1.59 8.54
CA PHE A 117 -2.72 -1.38 7.65
C PHE A 117 -1.95 -0.11 7.96
N VAL A 118 -0.69 -0.11 7.59
CA VAL A 118 0.17 1.08 7.47
C VAL A 118 0.93 0.98 6.17
N LEU A 119 0.74 1.96 5.29
CA LEU A 119 1.39 2.04 3.98
C LEU A 119 2.12 3.38 3.82
N ALA A 120 3.23 3.36 3.11
CA ALA A 120 3.97 4.57 2.78
C ALA A 120 3.62 5.04 1.37
N ARG A 121 3.58 6.37 1.19
CA ARG A 121 3.57 7.05 -0.10
C ARG A 121 4.82 7.89 -0.20
N SER A 122 5.64 7.63 -1.21
CA SER A 122 6.78 8.50 -1.53
C SER A 122 6.37 9.47 -2.62
N GLU A 123 6.35 10.76 -2.32
CA GLU A 123 6.22 11.81 -3.34
C GLU A 123 7.63 12.31 -3.68
N LYS A 124 8.04 12.16 -4.95
CA LYS A 124 9.28 12.79 -5.45
C LYS A 124 9.02 14.29 -5.57
N LYS A 125 9.45 15.04 -4.59
CA LYS A 125 9.54 16.50 -4.69
C LYS A 125 10.98 16.88 -4.96
N TYR A 126 11.24 17.38 -6.19
CA TYR A 126 12.55 17.96 -6.58
C TYR A 126 13.76 17.14 -6.12
N LEU A 127 14.39 16.48 -7.02
CA LEU A 127 15.71 15.79 -7.08
C LEU A 127 16.43 15.36 -5.76
N VAL A 128 16.09 15.89 -4.57
CA VAL A 128 16.91 15.74 -3.36
C VAL A 128 16.15 15.28 -2.10
N ILE A 129 14.83 15.46 -1.98
CA ILE A 129 14.11 15.13 -0.73
C ILE A 129 12.87 14.29 -1.04
N GLN A 130 12.92 13.01 -0.74
CA GLN A 130 11.75 12.14 -0.68
C GLN A 130 11.01 12.37 0.64
N ASN A 131 9.88 13.06 0.58
CA ASN A 131 8.96 13.08 1.72
C ASN A 131 8.16 11.78 1.68
N THR A 132 8.36 10.93 2.66
CA THR A 132 7.56 9.73 2.85
C THR A 132 6.41 10.07 3.80
N GLY A 133 5.18 9.98 3.31
CA GLY A 133 3.98 10.08 4.13
C GLY A 133 3.43 8.68 4.42
N TYR A 134 3.07 8.42 5.67
CA TYR A 134 2.47 7.17 6.10
C TYR A 134 0.96 7.32 6.25
N THR A 135 0.21 6.34 5.73
CA THR A 135 -1.24 6.26 5.89
C THR A 135 -1.58 4.98 6.62
N GLY A 136 -2.24 5.12 7.76
CA GLY A 136 -2.74 4.02 8.57
C GLY A 136 -4.25 3.99 8.57
N GLY A 137 -4.83 2.80 8.52
CA GLY A 137 -6.28 2.64 8.52
C GLY A 137 -6.73 1.27 9.00
N ARG A 138 -8.04 1.13 9.13
CA ARG A 138 -8.76 -0.07 9.55
C ARG A 138 -9.85 -0.38 8.54
N VAL A 139 -9.99 -1.65 8.19
CA VAL A 139 -10.96 -2.13 7.19
C VAL A 139 -11.72 -3.32 7.74
N PHE A 140 -13.02 -3.38 7.49
CA PHE A 140 -13.90 -4.50 7.79
C PHE A 140 -15.12 -4.49 6.86
N TYR A 141 -15.84 -5.60 6.81
CA TYR A 141 -17.04 -5.72 5.98
C TYR A 141 -18.28 -5.87 6.88
N LEU A 142 -19.24 -4.99 6.71
CA LEU A 142 -20.47 -4.91 7.50
C LEU A 142 -21.57 -4.31 6.65
N ASP A 143 -22.83 -4.76 6.83
CA ASP A 143 -24.02 -4.27 6.14
C ASP A 143 -23.90 -4.24 4.61
N GLY A 144 -23.21 -5.26 4.05
CA GLY A 144 -23.02 -5.38 2.61
C GLY A 144 -22.00 -4.39 2.03
N LYS A 145 -21.24 -3.68 2.85
CA LYS A 145 -20.28 -2.65 2.45
C LYS A 145 -18.90 -2.87 3.04
N LEU A 146 -17.90 -2.40 2.34
CA LEU A 146 -16.56 -2.28 2.89
C LEU A 146 -16.45 -0.98 3.68
N HIS A 147 -16.12 -1.09 4.95
CA HIS A 147 -15.87 0.06 5.81
C HIS A 147 -14.37 0.35 5.89
N LEU A 148 -14.00 1.62 5.74
CA LEU A 148 -12.64 2.10 5.87
C LEU A 148 -12.60 3.22 6.91
N ILE A 149 -11.84 3.03 7.99
CA ILE A 149 -11.55 4.08 8.96
C ILE A 149 -10.10 4.53 8.78
N ILE A 150 -9.90 5.83 8.56
CA ILE A 150 -8.58 6.45 8.38
C ILE A 150 -8.07 6.87 9.75
N GLY A 151 -6.94 6.35 10.18
CA GLY A 151 -6.28 6.73 11.42
C GLY A 151 -5.30 7.89 11.23
N ASP A 152 -4.18 7.58 10.61
CA ASP A 152 -3.19 8.57 10.18
C ASP A 152 -3.24 8.71 8.65
N TYR A 153 -3.07 9.93 8.16
CA TYR A 153 -3.00 10.22 6.73
C TYR A 153 -1.84 11.16 6.43
N ASP A 154 -1.01 10.78 5.47
CA ASP A 154 0.17 11.52 5.03
C ASP A 154 1.04 11.98 6.23
N ASN A 155 1.13 11.12 7.24
CA ASN A 155 1.90 11.37 8.46
C ASN A 155 3.39 11.16 8.16
N GLU A 156 4.18 12.20 8.29
CA GLU A 156 5.63 12.14 8.00
C GLU A 156 6.42 11.31 9.03
N GLY A 157 5.76 10.76 10.03
CA GLY A 157 6.41 10.04 11.13
C GLY A 157 7.28 10.95 12.00
N ASP A 158 8.02 10.34 12.92
CA ASP A 158 8.98 11.06 13.75
C ASP A 158 10.35 11.10 13.04
N ARG A 159 10.53 12.07 12.17
CA ARG A 159 11.78 12.29 11.41
C ARG A 159 12.97 12.50 12.31
N PHE A 160 12.75 13.08 13.48
CA PHE A 160 13.85 13.36 14.42
C PHE A 160 14.42 12.04 14.96
N LYS A 161 13.54 11.11 15.33
CA LYS A 161 13.96 9.76 15.74
C LYS A 161 14.61 9.01 14.59
N GLU A 162 14.03 9.07 13.39
CA GLU A 162 14.58 8.40 12.22
C GLU A 162 15.99 8.90 11.89
N THR A 163 16.20 10.23 11.88
CA THR A 163 17.52 10.84 11.60
C THR A 163 18.53 10.53 12.70
N ALA A 164 18.12 10.62 13.97
CA ALA A 164 18.99 10.32 15.11
C ALA A 164 19.44 8.83 15.10
N HIS A 165 18.57 7.90 14.74
CA HIS A 165 18.91 6.48 14.68
C HIS A 165 19.73 6.13 13.44
N LYS A 166 19.47 6.75 12.28
CA LYS A 166 20.29 6.59 11.06
C LYS A 166 21.74 7.02 11.29
N SER A 167 21.96 8.08 12.07
CA SER A 167 23.32 8.52 12.43
C SER A 167 24.08 7.50 13.29
N HIS A 168 23.37 6.56 13.93
CA HIS A 168 23.94 5.47 14.73
C HIS A 168 23.87 4.11 13.99
N GLY A 169 23.64 4.10 12.69
CA GLY A 169 23.60 2.87 11.88
C GLY A 169 22.32 2.04 11.99
N VAL A 170 21.30 2.52 12.71
CA VAL A 170 19.99 1.85 12.82
C VAL A 170 19.10 2.27 11.65
N THR A 171 18.83 1.35 10.75
CA THR A 171 18.07 1.63 9.52
C THR A 171 16.56 1.44 9.62
N ASP A 172 16.10 0.71 10.64
CA ASP A 172 14.67 0.35 10.81
C ASP A 172 14.16 0.74 12.20
N VAL A 173 13.66 1.96 12.32
CA VAL A 173 13.13 2.51 13.58
C VAL A 173 11.63 2.25 13.64
N LYS A 174 11.17 1.47 14.62
CA LYS A 174 9.75 1.21 14.82
C LYS A 174 9.01 2.49 15.21
N GLN A 175 8.00 2.83 14.41
CA GLN A 175 7.10 3.96 14.64
C GLN A 175 5.68 3.45 14.95
N TYR A 176 4.90 4.27 15.65
CA TYR A 176 3.52 3.94 15.99
C TYR A 176 2.57 4.80 15.18
N PHE A 177 1.74 4.14 14.37
CA PHE A 177 0.72 4.77 13.55
C PHE A 177 -0.69 4.41 14.05
N LYS A 178 -1.62 5.34 13.89
CA LYS A 178 -3.02 5.13 14.25
C LYS A 178 -3.75 4.45 13.09
N HIS A 179 -4.58 3.46 13.42
CA HIS A 179 -5.42 2.77 12.44
C HIS A 179 -6.86 3.32 12.38
N GLY A 180 -7.21 4.25 13.26
CA GLY A 180 -8.60 4.68 13.44
C GLY A 180 -9.36 3.75 14.39
N ARG A 181 -10.51 4.23 14.86
CA ARG A 181 -11.39 3.51 15.82
C ARG A 181 -12.84 3.75 15.51
N ARG A 182 -13.68 2.72 15.73
CA ARG A 182 -15.16 2.88 15.66
C ARG A 182 -15.67 3.84 16.73
N ALA A 183 -15.21 3.66 17.98
CA ALA A 183 -15.72 4.37 19.14
C ALA A 183 -15.48 5.89 19.14
N LYS A 184 -14.53 6.37 18.36
CA LYS A 184 -14.21 7.82 18.32
C LYS A 184 -13.52 8.22 17.02
N PRO A 185 -13.78 9.45 16.53
CA PRO A 185 -13.06 9.99 15.39
C PRO A 185 -11.56 9.99 15.59
N SER A 186 -10.82 9.72 14.51
CA SER A 186 -9.38 9.90 14.45
C SER A 186 -9.04 11.39 14.34
N GLY A 187 -7.79 11.72 14.42
CA GLY A 187 -7.33 13.09 14.16
C GLY A 187 -7.18 13.41 12.66
N PHE A 188 -7.86 12.70 11.77
CA PHE A 188 -7.80 12.94 10.32
C PHE A 188 -8.29 14.36 10.00
N LYS A 189 -7.39 15.20 9.52
CA LYS A 189 -7.66 16.61 9.17
C LYS A 189 -8.19 16.78 7.75
N GLY A 190 -8.43 15.69 7.06
CA GLY A 190 -8.99 15.66 5.72
C GLY A 190 -10.51 15.51 5.74
N SER A 191 -11.08 15.46 4.55
CA SER A 191 -12.48 15.13 4.33
C SER A 191 -12.56 14.30 3.07
N VAL A 192 -13.05 13.07 3.19
CA VAL A 192 -13.31 12.23 2.01
C VAL A 192 -14.44 12.83 1.21
N VAL A 193 -14.32 12.84 -0.10
CA VAL A 193 -15.36 13.33 -1.01
C VAL A 193 -16.40 12.24 -1.18
N ALA A 194 -17.65 12.54 -0.81
CA ALA A 194 -18.77 11.65 -1.07
C ALA A 194 -19.03 11.56 -2.57
N ARG A 195 -19.20 10.34 -3.06
CA ARG A 195 -19.52 10.04 -4.47
C ARG A 195 -20.35 8.77 -4.55
N ALA A 196 -20.87 8.43 -5.72
CA ALA A 196 -21.65 7.22 -5.88
C ALA A 196 -20.82 5.99 -5.43
N GLY A 197 -21.37 5.21 -4.51
CA GLY A 197 -20.71 4.08 -3.87
C GLY A 197 -19.73 4.41 -2.74
N VAL A 198 -19.42 5.69 -2.47
CA VAL A 198 -18.51 6.10 -1.37
C VAL A 198 -19.17 7.17 -0.52
N ASN A 199 -19.56 6.82 0.69
CA ASN A 199 -20.28 7.71 1.59
C ASN A 199 -19.59 7.80 2.96
N PRO A 200 -19.48 9.00 3.56
CA PRO A 200 -19.06 9.12 4.95
C PRO A 200 -20.05 8.43 5.88
N HIS A 201 -19.56 7.68 6.84
CA HIS A 201 -20.36 7.02 7.86
C HIS A 201 -21.05 8.04 8.77
N VAL A 202 -22.28 7.76 9.17
CA VAL A 202 -23.07 8.59 10.09
C VAL A 202 -23.24 7.85 11.41
N ASP A 203 -22.68 8.42 12.48
CA ASP A 203 -22.74 7.87 13.83
C ASP A 203 -23.54 8.85 14.73
N GLY A 204 -24.66 8.38 15.30
CA GLY A 204 -25.51 9.19 16.17
C GLY A 204 -25.96 10.52 15.53
N GLY A 205 -26.19 10.54 14.22
CA GLY A 205 -26.60 11.74 13.47
C GLY A 205 -25.41 12.66 13.11
N LYS A 206 -24.18 12.29 13.43
CA LYS A 206 -22.97 13.05 13.09
C LYS A 206 -22.16 12.35 12.02
N THR A 207 -21.80 13.07 10.98
CA THR A 207 -20.94 12.54 9.91
C THR A 207 -19.51 12.36 10.38
N ARG A 208 -18.96 11.17 10.22
CA ARG A 208 -17.57 10.81 10.49
C ARG A 208 -16.72 11.11 9.26
N GLN A 209 -15.82 12.09 9.36
CA GLN A 209 -14.94 12.48 8.26
C GLN A 209 -13.79 11.46 8.01
N ASP A 210 -13.52 10.65 9.00
CA ASP A 210 -12.46 9.64 9.01
C ASP A 210 -12.97 8.23 8.69
N TRP A 211 -14.28 8.03 8.56
CA TRP A 211 -14.89 6.74 8.33
C TRP A 211 -15.78 6.77 7.08
N VAL A 212 -15.49 5.91 6.12
CA VAL A 212 -16.25 5.77 4.86
C VAL A 212 -16.84 4.38 4.72
N GLU A 213 -18.04 4.33 4.18
CA GLU A 213 -18.75 3.14 3.71
C GLU A 213 -18.65 3.07 2.21
N ILE A 214 -18.21 1.91 1.69
CA ILE A 214 -17.92 1.71 0.27
C ILE A 214 -18.79 0.56 -0.24
N ASP A 215 -19.72 0.89 -1.13
CA ASP A 215 -20.37 -0.07 -2.00
C ASP A 215 -19.35 -0.39 -3.13
N LEU A 216 -18.74 -1.56 -3.05
CA LEU A 216 -17.63 -1.93 -3.94
C LEU A 216 -18.03 -1.99 -5.40
N GLU A 217 -19.23 -2.51 -5.70
CA GLU A 217 -19.70 -2.64 -7.08
C GLU A 217 -19.94 -1.25 -7.69
N GLN A 218 -20.67 -0.40 -6.97
CA GLN A 218 -20.99 0.94 -7.43
C GLN A 218 -19.72 1.82 -7.52
N ALA A 219 -18.89 1.81 -6.49
CA ALA A 219 -17.67 2.62 -6.47
C ALA A 219 -16.68 2.23 -7.56
N ALA A 220 -16.48 0.92 -7.79
CA ALA A 220 -15.59 0.43 -8.84
C ALA A 220 -16.12 0.76 -10.24
N SER A 221 -17.44 0.61 -10.48
CA SER A 221 -18.04 0.90 -11.77
C SER A 221 -17.95 2.39 -12.13
N VAL A 222 -18.21 3.27 -11.17
CA VAL A 222 -18.09 4.73 -11.35
C VAL A 222 -16.65 5.12 -11.66
N TYR A 223 -15.68 4.59 -10.90
CA TYR A 223 -14.27 4.86 -11.17
C TYR A 223 -13.84 4.40 -12.57
N LEU A 224 -14.24 3.21 -13.00
CA LEU A 224 -13.91 2.68 -14.33
C LEU A 224 -14.55 3.50 -15.45
N ALA A 225 -15.78 3.97 -15.27
CA ALA A 225 -16.46 4.84 -16.25
C ALA A 225 -15.70 6.18 -16.39
N GLU A 226 -15.37 6.84 -15.29
CA GLU A 226 -14.60 8.09 -15.32
C GLU A 226 -13.19 7.90 -15.92
N LYS A 227 -12.56 6.79 -15.64
CA LYS A 227 -11.25 6.47 -16.22
C LYS A 227 -11.34 6.24 -17.74
N ALA A 228 -12.42 5.60 -18.22
CA ALA A 228 -12.68 5.43 -19.63
C ALA A 228 -12.93 6.77 -20.35
N GLU A 229 -13.64 7.70 -19.70
CA GLU A 229 -13.87 9.04 -20.23
C GLU A 229 -12.61 9.90 -20.25
N GLN A 230 -11.73 9.74 -19.27
CA GLN A 230 -10.45 10.48 -19.16
C GLN A 230 -9.38 9.92 -20.10
N THR A 231 -9.52 8.67 -20.53
CA THR A 231 -8.69 8.13 -21.60
C THR A 231 -9.23 8.71 -22.88
N PRO A 232 -8.53 9.64 -23.58
CA PRO A 232 -8.99 10.05 -24.89
C PRO A 232 -9.19 8.78 -25.68
N GLN A 233 -10.30 8.64 -26.40
CA GLN A 233 -10.37 7.75 -27.54
C GLN A 233 -9.38 8.28 -28.58
N GLU A 234 -8.08 8.16 -28.29
CA GLU A 234 -7.16 7.94 -29.37
C GLU A 234 -7.68 6.66 -30.03
N THR A 235 -8.39 6.83 -31.11
CA THR A 235 -8.34 5.89 -32.22
C THR A 235 -6.86 5.81 -32.52
N VAL A 236 -6.15 5.00 -31.71
CA VAL A 236 -4.78 4.61 -31.97
C VAL A 236 -4.92 3.78 -33.23
N THR A 237 -4.89 4.47 -34.37
CA THR A 237 -4.82 3.82 -35.65
C THR A 237 -3.63 2.89 -35.56
N ASN A 238 -3.76 1.68 -36.06
CA ASN A 238 -2.65 0.71 -36.10
C ASN A 238 -1.34 1.35 -36.58
N GLU A 239 -1.42 2.41 -37.35
CA GLU A 239 -0.30 3.23 -37.82
C GLU A 239 0.42 3.99 -36.69
N ALA A 240 -0.27 4.59 -35.72
CA ALA A 240 0.38 5.29 -34.61
C ALA A 240 1.12 4.33 -33.67
N VAL A 241 0.52 3.16 -33.36
CA VAL A 241 1.20 2.08 -32.60
C VAL A 241 2.40 1.55 -33.36
N GLN A 242 2.29 1.34 -34.66
CA GLN A 242 3.40 0.89 -35.50
C GLN A 242 4.49 1.95 -35.59
N ALA A 243 4.14 3.24 -35.70
CA ALA A 243 5.11 4.35 -35.71
C ALA A 243 5.87 4.46 -34.41
N GLU A 244 5.20 4.35 -33.24
CA GLU A 244 5.84 4.39 -31.92
C GLU A 244 6.69 3.15 -31.68
N ALA A 245 6.21 1.96 -32.05
CA ALA A 245 6.98 0.73 -32.00
C ALA A 245 8.23 0.80 -32.89
N ALA A 246 8.11 1.39 -34.09
CA ALA A 246 9.23 1.59 -35.00
C ALA A 246 10.26 2.61 -34.43
N ARG A 247 9.78 3.65 -33.76
CA ARG A 247 10.64 4.65 -33.07
C ARG A 247 11.42 4.01 -31.95
N LEU A 248 10.76 3.28 -31.05
CA LEU A 248 11.39 2.54 -29.95
C LEU A 248 12.38 1.47 -30.45
N ALA A 249 12.08 0.80 -31.57
CA ALA A 249 12.99 -0.15 -32.17
C ALA A 249 14.26 0.51 -32.74
N ARG A 250 14.15 1.72 -33.32
CA ARG A 250 15.30 2.52 -33.77
C ARG A 250 16.14 2.96 -32.61
N GLU A 251 15.55 3.53 -31.57
CA GLU A 251 16.25 3.98 -30.36
C GLU A 251 17.01 2.85 -29.67
N ARG A 252 16.40 1.65 -29.55
CA ARG A 252 17.09 0.44 -29.05
C ARG A 252 18.25 -0.01 -29.95
N ARG A 253 18.12 0.16 -31.27
CA ARG A 253 19.19 -0.18 -32.22
C ARG A 253 20.35 0.78 -32.10
N GLU A 254 20.10 2.08 -31.98
CA GLU A 254 21.09 3.12 -31.77
C GLU A 254 21.85 2.92 -30.45
N MET A 255 21.14 2.66 -29.36
CA MET A 255 21.75 2.32 -28.06
C MET A 255 22.64 1.09 -28.14
N ARG A 256 22.21 0.04 -28.86
CA ARG A 256 23.06 -1.17 -29.04
C ARG A 256 24.31 -0.89 -29.87
N LEU A 257 24.22 -0.05 -30.87
CA LEU A 257 25.37 0.36 -31.69
C LEU A 257 26.35 1.20 -30.88
N GLU A 258 25.85 2.10 -30.06
CA GLU A 258 26.65 2.94 -29.18
C GLU A 258 27.36 2.11 -28.10
N LEU A 259 26.65 1.15 -27.48
CA LEU A 259 27.25 0.17 -26.57
C LEU A 259 28.30 -0.72 -27.24
N ALA A 260 28.07 -1.12 -28.50
CA ALA A 260 29.04 -1.90 -29.26
C ALA A 260 30.28 -1.09 -29.61
N LYS A 261 30.11 0.22 -29.94
CA LYS A 261 31.19 1.16 -30.19
C LYS A 261 32.04 1.40 -28.94
N MET A 262 31.38 1.67 -27.79
CA MET A 262 32.06 1.81 -26.50
C MET A 262 32.80 0.53 -26.08
N ARG A 263 32.21 -0.65 -26.30
CA ARG A 263 32.91 -1.93 -26.05
C ARG A 263 34.13 -2.14 -26.95
N LYS A 264 34.05 -1.69 -28.22
CA LYS A 264 35.16 -1.77 -29.16
C LYS A 264 36.28 -0.78 -28.77
N GLU A 265 35.93 0.41 -28.36
CA GLU A 265 36.87 1.42 -27.84
C GLU A 265 37.55 0.96 -26.55
N MET A 266 36.81 0.35 -25.62
CA MET A 266 37.41 -0.28 -24.44
C MET A 266 38.32 -1.48 -24.75
N LYS A 267 37.99 -2.29 -25.78
CA LYS A 267 38.85 -3.37 -26.22
C LYS A 267 40.09 -2.88 -26.96
N SER A 268 40.00 -1.81 -27.74
CA SER A 268 41.16 -1.23 -28.44
C SER A 268 42.09 -0.47 -27.49
N SER A 269 41.58 0.10 -26.40
CA SER A 269 42.39 0.71 -25.35
C SER A 269 43.02 -0.30 -24.38
N SER A 270 42.57 -1.55 -24.38
CA SER A 270 43.19 -2.65 -23.62
C SER A 270 44.38 -3.32 -24.34
N GLY A 271 44.65 -2.96 -25.60
CA GLY A 271 45.70 -3.56 -26.42
C GLY A 271 46.89 -2.64 -26.76
N GLY A 272 46.99 -1.45 -26.22
CA GLY A 272 48.07 -0.48 -26.52
C GLY A 272 48.27 0.51 -25.40
N ASN A 273 49.33 0.28 -24.67
CA ASN A 273 50.09 1.16 -23.79
C ASN A 273 49.70 2.65 -23.78
N SER A 274 48.65 3.03 -23.08
CA SER A 274 48.47 4.35 -22.49
C SER A 274 47.69 4.17 -21.20
N ALA A 275 48.37 4.44 -20.08
CA ALA A 275 47.88 4.37 -18.72
C ALA A 275 46.67 5.30 -18.54
N GLN A 276 45.46 4.82 -18.86
CA GLN A 276 44.28 5.32 -18.17
C GLN A 276 44.51 5.02 -16.69
N THR A 277 44.66 6.08 -15.91
CA THR A 277 44.85 5.93 -14.48
C THR A 277 43.68 5.12 -13.93
N ILE A 278 43.95 4.25 -12.97
CA ILE A 278 42.94 3.45 -12.24
C ILE A 278 41.75 4.32 -11.87
N GLU A 279 42.00 5.57 -11.53
CA GLU A 279 41.03 6.59 -11.24
C GLU A 279 40.04 6.88 -12.40
N GLN A 280 40.53 7.02 -13.64
CA GLN A 280 39.67 7.21 -14.82
C GLN A 280 38.79 6.00 -15.11
N ARG A 281 39.34 4.78 -14.91
CA ARG A 281 38.56 3.55 -15.06
C ARG A 281 37.49 3.39 -14.00
N LEU A 282 37.73 3.82 -12.76
CA LEU A 282 36.75 3.83 -11.67
C LEU A 282 35.66 4.89 -11.89
N ILE A 283 36.02 6.08 -12.42
CA ILE A 283 35.06 7.13 -12.77
C ILE A 283 34.12 6.63 -13.87
N THR A 284 34.65 6.06 -14.94
CA THR A 284 33.83 5.49 -16.02
C THR A 284 32.90 4.38 -15.51
N LEU A 285 33.41 3.52 -14.63
CA LEU A 285 32.60 2.46 -14.03
C LEU A 285 31.45 3.02 -13.15
N GLN A 286 31.71 4.10 -12.42
CA GLN A 286 30.70 4.82 -11.64
C GLN A 286 29.64 5.44 -12.55
N GLU A 287 30.03 6.09 -13.63
CA GLU A 287 29.09 6.66 -14.61
C GLU A 287 28.17 5.61 -15.25
N LEU A 288 28.71 4.43 -15.57
CA LEU A 288 27.93 3.32 -16.12
C LEU A 288 26.87 2.82 -15.12
N ARG A 289 27.20 2.80 -13.83
CA ARG A 289 26.25 2.46 -12.78
C ARG A 289 25.18 3.54 -12.60
N ASP A 290 25.59 4.83 -12.58
CA ASP A 290 24.67 5.95 -12.37
C ASP A 290 23.67 6.11 -13.54
N LYS A 291 24.08 5.66 -14.74
CA LYS A 291 23.22 5.54 -15.92
C LYS A 291 22.42 4.23 -15.98
N GLU A 292 22.46 3.41 -14.91
CA GLU A 292 21.79 2.08 -14.83
C GLU A 292 22.16 1.11 -15.98
N LEU A 293 23.30 1.30 -16.62
CA LEU A 293 23.80 0.48 -17.73
C LEU A 293 24.46 -0.82 -17.25
N ILE A 294 24.83 -0.89 -15.97
CA ILE A 294 25.38 -2.09 -15.32
C ILE A 294 24.68 -2.31 -13.97
N SER A 295 24.50 -3.57 -13.61
CA SER A 295 23.91 -3.95 -12.33
C SER A 295 24.88 -3.66 -11.16
N ALA A 296 24.33 -3.54 -9.94
CA ALA A 296 25.15 -3.36 -8.72
C ALA A 296 26.18 -4.49 -8.53
N LYS A 297 25.83 -5.72 -8.94
CA LYS A 297 26.71 -6.89 -8.86
C LYS A 297 27.88 -6.80 -9.85
N GLU A 298 27.60 -6.41 -11.09
CA GLU A 298 28.64 -6.21 -12.12
C GLU A 298 29.56 -5.04 -11.77
N TYR A 299 29.02 -3.97 -11.21
CA TYR A 299 29.80 -2.85 -10.70
C TYR A 299 30.78 -3.29 -9.60
N GLN A 300 30.33 -4.04 -8.60
CA GLN A 300 31.17 -4.56 -7.53
C GLN A 300 32.29 -5.44 -8.04
N GLN A 301 31.97 -6.41 -8.91
CA GLN A 301 32.94 -7.30 -9.50
C GLN A 301 34.02 -6.56 -10.31
N LYS A 302 33.61 -5.59 -11.13
CA LYS A 302 34.56 -4.80 -11.95
C LYS A 302 35.40 -3.85 -11.11
N ARG A 303 34.82 -3.28 -10.05
CA ARG A 303 35.54 -2.43 -9.10
C ARG A 303 36.62 -3.22 -8.36
N GLU A 304 36.30 -4.40 -7.86
CA GLU A 304 37.30 -5.29 -7.23
C GLU A 304 38.40 -5.71 -8.19
N GLN A 305 38.05 -6.01 -9.44
CA GLN A 305 39.04 -6.34 -10.46
C GLN A 305 40.01 -5.18 -10.73
N ILE A 306 39.50 -3.94 -10.86
CA ILE A 306 40.35 -2.75 -11.09
C ILE A 306 41.22 -2.43 -9.88
N LEU A 307 40.70 -2.58 -8.66
CA LEU A 307 41.47 -2.37 -7.43
C LEU A 307 42.49 -3.48 -7.14
N GLY A 308 42.27 -4.70 -7.64
CA GLY A 308 43.19 -5.81 -7.52
C GLY A 308 44.42 -5.74 -8.51
N GLU A 309 44.43 -4.74 -9.39
CA GLU A 309 45.54 -4.46 -10.31
C GLU A 309 46.59 -3.48 -9.68
N ILE A 310 46.36 -3.03 -8.43
CA ILE A 310 47.30 -2.23 -7.61
C ILE A 310 48.19 -3.16 -6.82
#